data_74b53a76c410f727200f7ffddd7381de
#
_entry.id   74b53a76c410f727200f7ffddd7381de
#
_cell.length_a   1.000
_cell.length_b   1.000
_cell.length_c   1.000
_cell.angle_alpha   90.00
_cell.angle_beta   90.00
_cell.angle_gamma   90.00
#
_symmetry.space_group_name_H-M   'P 1'
#
loop_
_entity.id
_entity.type
_entity.pdbx_description
1 polymer ?
#
loop_
_entity_poly.entity_id
_entity_poly.type
_entity_poly.pdbx_seq_one_letter_code
_entity_poly.pdbx_strand_id
1 'polypeptide(L)'
;MVIDSMDSGAGHGGRRAGANVRTVNSLLGGLRENVFSGRPPVEFTIASEPWGSFAFRPGEITAIAAPPGMGKTAFASQGTLDALRLHADASCLIVNVEMSPEMLLERQISRLSGVPLDDITRHIGFEGRTHLIDSAFATLESIGDRMAFMGPPFTIEHVVDAVRMMQPQILVLDYIQRLQCCDGVADTRVRLNSIMHEARIIASAGVCVVLISAVARTPSKKGGGYNANELGLGSFRESSEVEYGADDAFVIVEEGHADPMTGCRTLVMRHPKSRNNRRQDVRMEFDGSIQRFRLLADQDDDENGGDDETPFTAEVVCPADVRRANDRPVGLPSPSRLLPDTFGLSLDDDQDLS
;
A
#
# COMPACT_ATOMS: atom_id res chain seq x y z
N MET A 1 -24.83 26.46 -52.55
CA MET A 1 -25.02 27.80 -51.98
C MET A 1 -23.95 27.96 -50.92
N VAL A 2 -22.94 28.73 -51.30
CA VAL A 2 -21.71 29.01 -50.57
C VAL A 2 -22.02 30.03 -49.48
N ILE A 3 -21.56 29.87 -48.29
CA ILE A 3 -21.28 30.99 -47.40
C ILE A 3 -19.86 30.81 -46.88
N ASP A 4 -19.05 31.71 -47.39
CA ASP A 4 -17.65 31.93 -47.12
C ASP A 4 -17.47 32.89 -45.94
N SER A 5 -16.39 32.69 -45.19
CA SER A 5 -15.62 33.64 -44.42
C SER A 5 -16.29 34.53 -43.36
N MET A 6 -15.76 34.40 -42.12
CA MET A 6 -15.17 35.51 -41.39
C MET A 6 -14.12 35.02 -40.39
N ASP A 7 -12.91 35.34 -40.74
CA ASP A 7 -11.71 35.31 -39.89
C ASP A 7 -11.72 36.52 -38.96
N SER A 8 -11.37 36.33 -37.70
CA SER A 8 -10.52 37.23 -36.91
C SER A 8 -10.72 37.03 -35.39
N GLY A 9 -9.64 36.78 -34.69
CA GLY A 9 -9.63 37.01 -33.25
C GLY A 9 -8.77 36.02 -32.48
N ALA A 10 -7.52 36.40 -32.28
CA ALA A 10 -6.58 35.76 -31.38
C ALA A 10 -7.18 35.45 -30.02
N GLY A 11 -6.92 34.25 -29.46
CA GLY A 11 -7.32 33.93 -28.11
C GLY A 11 -6.87 32.53 -27.70
N HIS A 12 -5.78 32.45 -26.99
CA HIS A 12 -5.43 31.42 -26.02
C HIS A 12 -5.88 29.97 -26.34
N GLY A 13 -5.04 29.31 -27.07
CA GLY A 13 -5.15 27.86 -27.32
C GLY A 13 -4.75 27.05 -26.11
N GLY A 14 -5.58 26.98 -25.09
CA GLY A 14 -5.53 25.88 -24.13
C GLY A 14 -5.84 24.60 -24.90
N ARG A 15 -4.84 23.74 -25.15
CA ARG A 15 -5.06 22.41 -25.68
C ARG A 15 -5.96 21.67 -24.70
N ARG A 16 -7.24 21.55 -25.01
CA ARG A 16 -8.12 20.59 -24.34
C ARG A 16 -7.45 19.23 -24.51
N ALA A 17 -7.06 18.60 -23.41
CA ALA A 17 -6.64 17.21 -23.45
C ALA A 17 -7.74 16.40 -24.11
N GLY A 18 -7.44 15.82 -25.26
CA GLY A 18 -8.40 15.03 -26.00
C GLY A 18 -8.83 13.84 -25.13
N ALA A 19 -10.12 13.52 -25.13
CA ALA A 19 -10.63 12.35 -24.44
C ALA A 19 -9.84 11.11 -24.90
N ASN A 20 -9.29 10.35 -23.94
CA ASN A 20 -8.54 9.12 -24.23
C ASN A 20 -9.56 7.99 -24.52
N VAL A 21 -10.04 7.94 -25.76
CA VAL A 21 -10.99 6.91 -26.20
C VAL A 21 -10.23 5.78 -26.89
N ARG A 22 -10.38 4.56 -26.36
CA ARG A 22 -9.78 3.34 -26.93
C ARG A 22 -10.89 2.45 -27.47
N THR A 23 -10.78 2.00 -28.69
CA THR A 23 -11.73 1.04 -29.31
C THR A 23 -11.40 -0.39 -28.89
N VAL A 24 -12.38 -1.28 -28.98
CA VAL A 24 -12.17 -2.72 -28.74
C VAL A 24 -11.00 -3.23 -29.58
N ASN A 25 -10.97 -2.90 -30.87
CA ASN A 25 -9.91 -3.36 -31.77
C ASN A 25 -8.50 -2.87 -31.39
N SER A 26 -8.40 -1.65 -30.82
CA SER A 26 -7.11 -1.13 -30.34
C SER A 26 -6.61 -1.82 -29.07
N LEU A 27 -7.48 -2.52 -28.36
CA LEU A 27 -7.18 -3.24 -27.11
C LEU A 27 -6.94 -4.72 -27.33
N LEU A 28 -7.64 -5.34 -28.31
CA LEU A 28 -7.63 -6.79 -28.51
C LEU A 28 -6.25 -7.36 -28.81
N GLY A 29 -5.40 -6.66 -29.53
CA GLY A 29 -4.03 -7.12 -29.86
C GLY A 29 -3.23 -7.44 -28.61
N GLY A 30 -3.03 -6.45 -27.74
CA GLY A 30 -2.29 -6.61 -26.49
C GLY A 30 -2.97 -7.56 -25.50
N LEU A 31 -4.31 -7.53 -25.43
CA LEU A 31 -5.04 -8.47 -24.58
C LEU A 31 -4.83 -9.92 -25.02
N ARG A 32 -4.88 -10.17 -26.34
CA ARG A 32 -4.65 -11.50 -26.89
C ARG A 32 -3.24 -12.00 -26.58
N GLU A 33 -2.22 -11.15 -26.78
CA GLU A 33 -0.84 -11.47 -26.42
C GLU A 33 -0.72 -11.85 -24.94
N ASN A 34 -1.29 -11.05 -24.06
CA ASN A 34 -1.27 -11.31 -22.61
C ASN A 34 -1.94 -12.63 -22.25
N VAL A 35 -3.17 -12.88 -22.77
CA VAL A 35 -3.95 -14.09 -22.46
C VAL A 35 -3.21 -15.34 -22.96
N PHE A 36 -2.62 -15.30 -24.16
CA PHE A 36 -1.92 -16.46 -24.73
C PHE A 36 -0.44 -16.55 -24.32
N SER A 37 0.10 -15.59 -23.58
CA SER A 37 1.48 -15.63 -23.09
C SER A 37 1.73 -16.76 -22.09
N GLY A 38 0.69 -17.29 -21.45
CA GLY A 38 0.79 -18.25 -20.35
C GLY A 38 1.41 -17.65 -19.07
N ARG A 39 1.64 -16.34 -19.05
CA ARG A 39 2.18 -15.65 -17.88
C ARG A 39 1.04 -15.14 -17.00
N PRO A 40 1.10 -15.34 -15.67
CA PRO A 40 0.14 -14.75 -14.77
C PRO A 40 0.22 -13.21 -14.82
N PRO A 41 -0.85 -12.51 -14.45
CA PRO A 41 -0.80 -11.05 -14.22
C PRO A 41 0.30 -10.69 -13.22
N VAL A 42 0.90 -9.52 -13.41
CA VAL A 42 1.92 -9.02 -12.47
C VAL A 42 1.24 -8.71 -11.14
N GLU A 43 1.79 -9.25 -10.07
CA GLU A 43 1.44 -8.91 -8.70
C GLU A 43 2.70 -8.92 -7.82
N PHE A 44 2.72 -8.08 -6.81
CA PHE A 44 3.81 -8.04 -5.84
C PHE A 44 3.33 -8.71 -4.56
N THR A 45 3.72 -9.97 -4.40
CA THR A 45 3.43 -10.75 -3.17
C THR A 45 4.29 -10.27 -2.01
N ILE A 46 3.82 -10.47 -0.79
CA ILE A 46 4.54 -10.04 0.44
C ILE A 46 5.26 -11.18 1.15
N ALA A 47 5.09 -12.41 0.67
CA ALA A 47 5.80 -13.60 1.17
C ALA A 47 5.87 -14.65 0.06
N SER A 48 6.73 -15.66 0.24
CA SER A 48 6.81 -16.86 -0.61
C SER A 48 5.54 -17.70 -0.55
N GLU A 49 4.92 -17.76 0.63
CA GLU A 49 3.59 -18.35 0.80
C GLU A 49 2.52 -17.29 0.74
N PRO A 50 1.39 -17.54 0.05
CA PRO A 50 0.38 -16.52 -0.14
C PRO A 50 -0.34 -16.17 1.17
N TRP A 51 -0.50 -14.89 1.42
CA TRP A 51 -1.36 -14.37 2.48
C TRP A 51 -2.80 -14.26 1.96
N GLY A 52 -3.42 -15.42 1.77
CA GLY A 52 -4.71 -15.49 1.10
C GLY A 52 -4.63 -14.91 -0.32
N SER A 53 -5.50 -13.96 -0.62
CA SER A 53 -5.49 -13.21 -1.89
C SER A 53 -4.75 -11.87 -1.81
N PHE A 54 -4.06 -11.58 -0.69
CA PHE A 54 -3.38 -10.30 -0.50
C PHE A 54 -2.10 -10.23 -1.34
N ALA A 55 -2.07 -9.26 -2.23
CA ALA A 55 -0.90 -8.85 -3.00
C ALA A 55 -1.12 -7.41 -3.49
N PHE A 56 -0.05 -6.72 -3.82
CA PHE A 56 -0.15 -5.42 -4.48
C PHE A 56 -0.26 -5.63 -5.99
N ARG A 57 -1.33 -5.10 -6.60
CA ARG A 57 -1.62 -5.31 -8.03
C ARG A 57 -1.60 -4.01 -8.81
N PRO A 58 -0.85 -3.94 -9.91
CA PRO A 58 -0.82 -2.75 -10.77
C PRO A 58 -2.23 -2.38 -11.26
N GLY A 59 -2.57 -1.10 -11.10
CA GLY A 59 -3.87 -0.60 -11.52
C GLY A 59 -5.00 -0.73 -10.50
N GLU A 60 -4.72 -1.33 -9.33
CA GLU A 60 -5.71 -1.55 -8.27
C GLU A 60 -5.47 -0.63 -7.06
N ILE A 61 -6.57 -0.31 -6.40
CA ILE A 61 -6.58 0.36 -5.10
C ILE A 61 -6.95 -0.66 -4.04
N THR A 62 -6.02 -0.92 -3.12
CA THR A 62 -6.21 -1.79 -1.96
C THR A 62 -6.41 -0.93 -0.71
N ALA A 63 -7.55 -1.05 -0.04
CA ALA A 63 -7.82 -0.35 1.21
C ALA A 63 -7.62 -1.30 2.40
N ILE A 64 -6.89 -0.85 3.42
CA ILE A 64 -6.68 -1.57 4.68
C ILE A 64 -7.19 -0.72 5.82
N ALA A 65 -8.17 -1.24 6.56
CA ALA A 65 -8.71 -0.58 7.73
C ALA A 65 -8.51 -1.42 8.99
N ALA A 66 -8.38 -0.77 10.13
CA ALA A 66 -8.38 -1.43 11.43
C ALA A 66 -8.66 -0.41 12.55
N PRO A 67 -9.13 -0.87 13.72
CA PRO A 67 -9.12 -0.07 14.93
C PRO A 67 -7.74 0.48 15.27
N PRO A 68 -7.64 1.56 16.07
CA PRO A 68 -6.36 2.03 16.58
C PRO A 68 -5.60 0.92 17.32
N GLY A 69 -4.27 0.88 17.15
CA GLY A 69 -3.42 -0.09 17.83
C GLY A 69 -3.39 -1.50 17.21
N MET A 70 -4.14 -1.79 16.13
CA MET A 70 -4.13 -3.10 15.44
C MET A 70 -2.98 -3.25 14.43
N GLY A 71 -2.01 -2.35 14.41
CA GLY A 71 -0.81 -2.49 13.59
C GLY A 71 -0.98 -2.19 12.10
N LYS A 72 -1.99 -1.38 11.66
CA LYS A 72 -2.18 -1.03 10.23
C LYS A 72 -0.90 -0.58 9.54
N THR A 73 -0.25 0.43 10.10
CA THR A 73 1.01 0.98 9.60
C THR A 73 2.12 -0.08 9.59
N ALA A 74 2.20 -0.89 10.65
CA ALA A 74 3.20 -1.97 10.74
C ALA A 74 2.95 -3.03 9.65
N PHE A 75 1.70 -3.43 9.40
CA PHE A 75 1.34 -4.36 8.34
C PHE A 75 1.68 -3.82 6.95
N ALA A 76 1.27 -2.58 6.65
CA ALA A 76 1.54 -1.97 5.36
C ALA A 76 3.05 -1.80 5.12
N SER A 77 3.80 -1.35 6.13
CA SER A 77 5.26 -1.18 6.05
C SER A 77 5.98 -2.53 5.91
N GLN A 78 5.56 -3.56 6.66
CA GLN A 78 6.08 -4.92 6.51
C GLN A 78 5.81 -5.45 5.12
N GLY A 79 4.56 -5.41 4.66
CA GLY A 79 4.18 -5.94 3.35
C GLY A 79 4.92 -5.23 2.22
N THR A 80 5.07 -3.92 2.29
CA THR A 80 5.82 -3.15 1.29
C THR A 80 7.29 -3.56 1.25
N LEU A 81 7.96 -3.61 2.41
CA LEU A 81 9.37 -3.98 2.48
C LEU A 81 9.58 -5.42 1.98
N ASP A 82 8.72 -6.35 2.39
CA ASP A 82 8.83 -7.75 1.99
C ASP A 82 8.55 -7.92 0.48
N ALA A 83 7.61 -7.16 -0.09
CA ALA A 83 7.41 -7.12 -1.54
C ALA A 83 8.65 -6.61 -2.29
N LEU A 84 9.32 -5.55 -1.80
CA LEU A 84 10.58 -5.06 -2.40
C LEU A 84 11.73 -6.07 -2.32
N ARG A 85 11.75 -6.91 -1.29
CA ARG A 85 12.75 -7.99 -1.15
C ARG A 85 12.51 -9.13 -2.14
N LEU A 86 11.25 -9.46 -2.41
CA LEU A 86 10.87 -10.54 -3.32
C LEU A 86 10.91 -10.12 -4.79
N HIS A 87 10.64 -8.85 -5.07
CA HIS A 87 10.51 -8.33 -6.43
C HIS A 87 11.53 -7.23 -6.69
N ALA A 88 12.62 -7.59 -7.38
CA ALA A 88 13.76 -6.69 -7.62
C ALA A 88 13.38 -5.43 -8.42
N ASP A 89 12.37 -5.52 -9.28
CA ASP A 89 11.89 -4.42 -10.12
C ASP A 89 10.85 -3.53 -9.42
N ALA A 90 10.43 -3.89 -8.19
CA ALA A 90 9.48 -3.09 -7.44
C ALA A 90 10.15 -1.91 -6.74
N SER A 91 9.47 -0.77 -6.73
CA SER A 91 9.81 0.40 -5.91
C SER A 91 8.57 0.95 -5.23
N CYS A 92 8.75 1.63 -4.10
CA CYS A 92 7.65 2.12 -3.28
C CYS A 92 7.85 3.55 -2.83
N LEU A 93 6.78 4.34 -2.87
CA LEU A 93 6.66 5.63 -2.19
C LEU A 93 5.70 5.51 -1.01
N ILE A 94 6.19 5.82 0.19
CA ILE A 94 5.38 5.85 1.42
C ILE A 94 5.11 7.30 1.80
N VAL A 95 3.83 7.64 1.90
CA VAL A 95 3.33 8.91 2.43
C VAL A 95 2.70 8.63 3.78
N ASN A 96 3.44 8.88 4.85
CA ASN A 96 2.94 8.72 6.22
C ASN A 96 2.87 10.07 6.90
N VAL A 97 1.65 10.43 7.35
CA VAL A 97 1.37 11.76 7.92
C VAL A 97 1.59 11.79 9.44
N GLU A 98 1.67 10.64 10.09
CA GLU A 98 1.75 10.57 11.57
C GLU A 98 3.15 10.30 12.10
N MET A 99 3.95 9.58 11.33
CA MET A 99 5.27 9.10 11.77
C MET A 99 6.35 9.56 10.82
N SER A 100 7.51 9.92 11.39
CA SER A 100 8.68 10.24 10.57
C SER A 100 9.24 8.99 9.88
N PRO A 101 9.98 9.16 8.77
CA PRO A 101 10.69 8.06 8.10
C PRO A 101 11.56 7.24 9.06
N GLU A 102 12.27 7.92 9.96
CA GLU A 102 13.16 7.28 10.94
C GLU A 102 12.36 6.33 11.87
N MET A 103 11.22 6.78 12.40
CA MET A 103 10.35 5.95 13.24
C MET A 103 9.81 4.72 12.50
N LEU A 104 9.53 4.85 11.19
CA LEU A 104 9.11 3.72 10.37
C LEU A 104 10.27 2.75 10.14
N LEU A 105 11.48 3.25 9.92
CA LEU A 105 12.69 2.42 9.76
C LEU A 105 13.08 1.72 11.07
N GLU A 106 13.01 2.40 12.23
CA GLU A 106 13.24 1.76 13.54
C GLU A 106 12.31 0.56 13.76
N ARG A 107 11.04 0.66 13.36
CA ARG A 107 10.08 -0.46 13.39
C ARG A 107 10.51 -1.59 12.47
N GLN A 108 11.04 -1.29 11.28
CA GLN A 108 11.54 -2.32 10.38
C GLN A 108 12.84 -2.95 10.91
N ILE A 109 13.73 -2.18 11.53
CA ILE A 109 14.92 -2.71 12.19
C ILE A 109 14.52 -3.67 13.32
N SER A 110 13.57 -3.26 14.17
CA SER A 110 13.04 -4.11 15.24
C SER A 110 12.44 -5.41 14.67
N ARG A 111 11.62 -5.32 13.63
CA ARG A 111 11.02 -6.48 12.97
C ARG A 111 12.04 -7.43 12.37
N LEU A 112 13.02 -6.92 11.66
CA LEU A 112 14.02 -7.72 10.95
C LEU A 112 15.03 -8.36 11.90
N SER A 113 15.44 -7.64 12.93
CA SER A 113 16.41 -8.11 13.93
C SER A 113 15.78 -8.97 15.01
N GLY A 114 14.46 -8.86 15.24
CA GLY A 114 13.79 -9.45 16.41
C GLY A 114 14.14 -8.78 17.74
N VAL A 115 14.82 -7.62 17.71
CA VAL A 115 15.11 -6.82 18.90
C VAL A 115 13.89 -5.96 19.23
N PRO A 116 13.45 -5.91 20.50
CA PRO A 116 12.29 -5.11 20.88
C PRO A 116 12.40 -3.65 20.42
N LEU A 117 11.28 -3.09 19.94
CA LEU A 117 11.23 -1.71 19.45
C LEU A 117 11.67 -0.70 20.51
N ASP A 118 11.34 -0.95 21.80
CA ASP A 118 11.73 -0.08 22.90
C ASP A 118 13.27 -0.06 23.07
N ASP A 119 13.94 -1.19 22.87
CA ASP A 119 15.41 -1.27 22.89
C ASP A 119 16.02 -0.49 21.70
N ILE A 120 15.44 -0.64 20.50
CA ILE A 120 15.90 0.08 19.30
C ILE A 120 15.76 1.60 19.48
N THR A 121 14.58 2.08 19.88
CA THR A 121 14.29 3.51 20.03
C THR A 121 15.09 4.17 21.17
N ARG A 122 15.44 3.41 22.20
CA ARG A 122 16.26 3.90 23.31
C ARG A 122 17.75 3.68 23.12
N HIS A 123 18.15 2.99 22.05
CA HIS A 123 19.55 2.65 21.75
C HIS A 123 20.24 1.84 22.89
N ILE A 124 19.53 0.87 23.44
CA ILE A 124 19.99 0.06 24.59
C ILE A 124 19.92 -1.44 24.30
N GLY A 125 20.63 -2.21 25.13
CA GLY A 125 20.47 -3.67 25.17
C GLY A 125 21.00 -4.41 23.94
N PHE A 126 21.98 -3.85 23.21
CA PHE A 126 22.53 -4.44 21.99
C PHE A 126 23.63 -5.46 22.22
N GLU A 127 24.09 -5.63 23.45
CA GLU A 127 25.14 -6.59 23.79
C GLU A 127 24.80 -8.02 23.33
N GLY A 128 25.66 -8.63 22.52
CA GLY A 128 25.44 -9.94 21.91
C GLY A 128 24.40 -9.96 20.76
N ARG A 129 23.70 -8.85 20.48
CA ARG A 129 22.66 -8.75 19.43
C ARG A 129 23.02 -7.82 18.25
N THR A 130 24.21 -7.21 18.29
CA THR A 130 24.66 -6.24 17.26
C THR A 130 24.59 -6.85 15.85
N HIS A 131 24.99 -8.11 15.69
CA HIS A 131 24.95 -8.81 14.40
C HIS A 131 23.54 -8.93 13.80
N LEU A 132 22.50 -9.03 14.66
CA LEU A 132 21.09 -9.08 14.21
C LEU A 132 20.67 -7.70 13.66
N ILE A 133 21.11 -6.64 14.36
CA ILE A 133 20.84 -5.26 13.95
C ILE A 133 21.59 -4.93 12.64
N ASP A 134 22.87 -5.32 12.54
CA ASP A 134 23.65 -5.15 11.32
C ASP A 134 23.02 -5.87 10.12
N SER A 135 22.50 -7.08 10.34
CA SER A 135 21.76 -7.82 9.30
C SER A 135 20.47 -7.10 8.88
N ALA A 136 19.77 -6.47 9.82
CA ALA A 136 18.59 -5.66 9.52
C ALA A 136 18.96 -4.42 8.67
N PHE A 137 20.03 -3.72 9.02
CA PHE A 137 20.55 -2.61 8.22
C PHE A 137 20.97 -3.06 6.82
N ALA A 138 21.72 -4.13 6.68
CA ALA A 138 22.10 -4.68 5.38
C ALA A 138 20.88 -5.02 4.50
N THR A 139 19.79 -5.52 5.13
CA THR A 139 18.52 -5.77 4.43
C THR A 139 17.91 -4.47 3.93
N LEU A 140 17.87 -3.42 4.76
CA LEU A 140 17.32 -2.11 4.38
C LEU A 140 18.17 -1.45 3.29
N GLU A 141 19.50 -1.51 3.39
CA GLU A 141 20.43 -0.99 2.39
C GLU A 141 20.23 -1.66 1.02
N SER A 142 19.92 -2.97 0.99
CA SER A 142 19.70 -3.71 -0.25
C SER A 142 18.49 -3.23 -1.07
N ILE A 143 17.58 -2.52 -0.43
CA ILE A 143 16.38 -1.95 -1.05
C ILE A 143 16.34 -0.42 -1.01
N GLY A 144 17.38 0.24 -0.44
CA GLY A 144 17.37 1.65 -0.07
C GLY A 144 16.90 2.59 -1.17
N ASP A 145 17.43 2.44 -2.39
CA ASP A 145 17.07 3.29 -3.53
C ASP A 145 15.66 3.02 -4.11
N ARG A 146 15.04 1.91 -3.70
CA ARG A 146 13.71 1.50 -4.17
C ARG A 146 12.57 1.82 -3.21
N MET A 147 12.89 2.27 -2.00
CA MET A 147 11.92 2.66 -0.98
C MET A 147 12.15 4.12 -0.59
N ALA A 148 11.17 4.96 -0.85
CA ALA A 148 11.22 6.38 -0.54
C ALA A 148 10.08 6.81 0.38
N PHE A 149 10.31 7.86 1.14
CA PHE A 149 9.34 8.49 2.02
C PHE A 149 9.11 9.93 1.57
N MET A 150 7.83 10.32 1.49
CA MET A 150 7.47 11.71 1.21
C MET A 150 7.46 12.51 2.52
N GLY A 151 8.12 13.66 2.52
CA GLY A 151 8.03 14.67 3.57
C GLY A 151 6.86 15.63 3.37
N PRO A 152 6.60 16.54 4.35
CA PRO A 152 5.59 17.58 4.19
C PRO A 152 5.93 18.55 3.03
N PRO A 153 4.91 19.21 2.43
CA PRO A 153 3.52 19.20 2.85
C PRO A 153 2.77 17.95 2.38
N PHE A 154 1.87 17.43 3.24
CA PHE A 154 1.11 16.23 2.95
C PHE A 154 -0.22 16.57 2.26
N THR A 155 -0.14 17.00 1.00
CA THR A 155 -1.32 17.22 0.17
C THR A 155 -1.34 16.25 -0.99
N ILE A 156 -2.54 15.99 -1.54
CA ILE A 156 -2.69 15.01 -2.63
C ILE A 156 -1.97 15.48 -3.90
N GLU A 157 -1.89 16.78 -4.15
CA GLU A 157 -1.19 17.35 -5.29
C GLU A 157 0.31 17.07 -5.20
N HIS A 158 0.93 17.25 -4.01
CA HIS A 158 2.34 16.90 -3.79
C HIS A 158 2.58 15.39 -3.89
N VAL A 159 1.60 14.57 -3.50
CA VAL A 159 1.67 13.11 -3.75
C VAL A 159 1.73 12.82 -5.25
N VAL A 160 0.87 13.45 -6.04
CA VAL A 160 0.87 13.30 -7.50
C VAL A 160 2.21 13.70 -8.10
N ASP A 161 2.80 14.81 -7.66
CA ASP A 161 4.11 15.27 -8.13
C ASP A 161 5.24 14.31 -7.72
N ALA A 162 5.23 13.81 -6.48
CA ALA A 162 6.19 12.82 -6.01
C ALA A 162 6.08 11.50 -6.81
N VAL A 163 4.86 11.04 -7.12
CA VAL A 163 4.62 9.87 -7.96
C VAL A 163 5.16 10.08 -9.38
N ARG A 164 4.96 11.27 -9.96
CA ARG A 164 5.51 11.59 -11.29
C ARG A 164 7.04 11.58 -11.30
N MET A 165 7.65 12.10 -10.25
CA MET A 165 9.11 12.20 -10.13
C MET A 165 9.75 10.83 -9.88
N MET A 166 9.20 10.01 -8.97
CA MET A 166 9.77 8.75 -8.56
C MET A 166 9.31 7.57 -9.42
N GLN A 167 8.10 7.63 -10.00
CA GLN A 167 7.46 6.56 -10.75
C GLN A 167 7.41 5.21 -9.99
N PRO A 168 6.90 5.19 -8.76
CA PRO A 168 6.89 3.99 -7.96
C PRO A 168 5.89 2.95 -8.51
N GLN A 169 6.15 1.67 -8.30
CA GLN A 169 5.18 0.60 -8.56
C GLN A 169 4.15 0.49 -7.44
N ILE A 170 4.52 0.85 -6.21
CA ILE A 170 3.64 0.81 -5.04
C ILE A 170 3.61 2.19 -4.39
N LEU A 171 2.40 2.71 -4.14
CA LEU A 171 2.17 3.94 -3.39
C LEU A 171 1.37 3.59 -2.13
N VAL A 172 1.90 3.94 -0.95
CA VAL A 172 1.20 3.78 0.34
C VAL A 172 0.80 5.14 0.87
N LEU A 173 -0.49 5.34 1.16
CA LEU A 173 -1.04 6.54 1.80
C LEU A 173 -1.53 6.20 3.21
N ASP A 174 -0.76 6.61 4.23
CA ASP A 174 -1.01 6.28 5.64
C ASP A 174 -1.10 7.56 6.51
N TYR A 175 -2.29 7.93 6.91
CA TYR A 175 -3.60 7.47 6.51
C TYR A 175 -4.37 8.58 5.80
N ILE A 176 -5.25 8.19 4.91
CA ILE A 176 -5.88 9.10 3.94
C ILE A 176 -6.70 10.24 4.57
N GLN A 177 -7.26 10.05 5.78
CA GLN A 177 -8.05 11.09 6.45
C GLN A 177 -7.22 12.29 6.91
N ARG A 178 -5.88 12.17 6.98
CA ARG A 178 -4.95 13.26 7.34
C ARG A 178 -4.37 13.99 6.14
N LEU A 179 -4.45 13.39 4.95
CA LEU A 179 -4.04 14.10 3.74
C LEU A 179 -4.92 15.32 3.50
N GLN A 180 -4.30 16.38 3.01
CA GLN A 180 -4.96 17.62 2.67
C GLN A 180 -5.10 17.77 1.16
N CYS A 181 -5.86 18.79 0.72
CA CYS A 181 -5.86 19.32 -0.65
C CYS A 181 -5.34 20.75 -0.58
N CYS A 182 -4.61 21.20 -1.61
CA CYS A 182 -4.06 22.57 -1.66
C CYS A 182 -5.15 23.64 -1.58
N ASP A 183 -6.36 23.37 -2.06
CA ASP A 183 -7.49 24.29 -2.06
C ASP A 183 -8.09 24.58 -0.67
N GLY A 184 -7.53 23.99 0.40
CA GLY A 184 -7.98 24.21 1.77
C GLY A 184 -9.42 23.77 2.05
N VAL A 185 -9.91 22.76 1.33
CA VAL A 185 -11.28 22.23 1.47
C VAL A 185 -11.54 21.77 2.90
N ALA A 186 -12.43 22.47 3.61
CA ALA A 186 -12.75 22.19 5.00
C ALA A 186 -13.65 20.96 5.15
N ASP A 187 -14.49 20.64 4.16
CA ASP A 187 -15.37 19.47 4.21
C ASP A 187 -14.57 18.18 3.98
N THR A 188 -14.53 17.33 5.01
CA THR A 188 -13.81 16.07 5.02
C THR A 188 -14.27 15.13 3.90
N ARG A 189 -15.57 15.10 3.59
CA ARG A 189 -16.11 14.25 2.53
C ARG A 189 -15.62 14.71 1.16
N VAL A 190 -15.70 15.99 0.87
CA VAL A 190 -15.24 16.57 -0.40
C VAL A 190 -13.74 16.32 -0.57
N ARG A 191 -12.95 16.52 0.50
CA ARG A 191 -11.52 16.25 0.51
C ARG A 191 -11.21 14.77 0.21
N LEU A 192 -11.88 13.84 0.88
CA LEU A 192 -11.68 12.41 0.64
C LEU A 192 -12.08 11.99 -0.78
N ASN A 193 -13.13 12.60 -1.36
CA ASN A 193 -13.51 12.38 -2.74
C ASN A 193 -12.41 12.81 -3.71
N SER A 194 -11.80 13.98 -3.49
CA SER A 194 -10.67 14.46 -4.29
C SER A 194 -9.46 13.52 -4.17
N ILE A 195 -9.11 13.09 -2.94
CA ILE A 195 -8.02 12.14 -2.72
C ILE A 195 -8.28 10.81 -3.42
N MET A 196 -9.50 10.28 -3.34
CA MET A 196 -9.87 9.04 -4.01
C MET A 196 -9.88 9.17 -5.53
N HIS A 197 -10.25 10.34 -6.05
CA HIS A 197 -10.17 10.62 -7.49
C HIS A 197 -8.73 10.56 -7.99
N GLU A 198 -7.81 11.27 -7.33
CA GLU A 198 -6.38 11.25 -7.68
C GLU A 198 -5.76 9.86 -7.49
N ALA A 199 -6.10 9.16 -6.40
CA ALA A 199 -5.67 7.78 -6.18
C ALA A 199 -6.10 6.87 -7.33
N ARG A 200 -7.32 7.06 -7.89
CA ARG A 200 -7.81 6.31 -9.04
C ARG A 200 -7.06 6.66 -10.32
N ILE A 201 -6.70 7.93 -10.52
CA ILE A 201 -5.88 8.35 -11.67
C ILE A 201 -4.50 7.69 -11.58
N ILE A 202 -3.86 7.74 -10.42
CA ILE A 202 -2.55 7.12 -10.17
C ILE A 202 -2.63 5.60 -10.40
N ALA A 203 -3.64 4.93 -9.86
CA ALA A 203 -3.84 3.49 -10.08
C ALA A 203 -4.04 3.18 -11.56
N SER A 204 -4.85 3.97 -12.28
CA SER A 204 -5.09 3.78 -13.73
C SER A 204 -3.84 3.93 -14.58
N ALA A 205 -2.78 4.57 -14.05
CA ALA A 205 -1.45 4.63 -14.66
C ALA A 205 -0.60 3.38 -14.39
N GLY A 206 -1.12 2.38 -13.69
CA GLY A 206 -0.44 1.11 -13.42
C GLY A 206 0.24 1.02 -12.05
N VAL A 207 0.04 2.01 -11.17
CA VAL A 207 0.57 1.99 -9.81
C VAL A 207 -0.35 1.16 -8.90
N CYS A 208 0.22 0.34 -8.00
CA CYS A 208 -0.52 -0.30 -6.92
C CYS A 208 -0.74 0.73 -5.82
N VAL A 209 -1.97 1.16 -5.56
CA VAL A 209 -2.27 2.16 -4.52
C VAL A 209 -2.80 1.49 -3.28
N VAL A 210 -2.10 1.68 -2.16
CA VAL A 210 -2.50 1.15 -0.84
C VAL A 210 -2.98 2.29 0.03
N LEU A 211 -4.22 2.21 0.47
CA LEU A 211 -4.85 3.21 1.32
C LEU A 211 -5.02 2.66 2.73
N ILE A 212 -4.38 3.28 3.70
CA ILE A 212 -4.63 2.99 5.11
C ILE A 212 -5.74 3.91 5.60
N SER A 213 -6.75 3.31 6.23
CA SER A 213 -7.93 4.03 6.72
C SER A 213 -8.18 3.74 8.20
N ALA A 214 -8.68 4.76 8.91
CA ALA A 214 -9.23 4.54 10.24
C ALA A 214 -10.63 3.92 10.14
N VAL A 215 -10.98 3.10 11.12
CA VAL A 215 -12.33 2.53 11.27
C VAL A 215 -13.17 3.48 12.11
N ALA A 216 -14.40 3.77 11.68
CA ALA A 216 -15.36 4.50 12.48
C ALA A 216 -15.74 3.72 13.75
N ARG A 217 -15.88 4.43 14.88
CA ARG A 217 -16.41 3.83 16.11
C ARG A 217 -17.87 3.50 15.92
N THR A 218 -18.25 2.23 16.08
CA THR A 218 -19.68 1.87 16.15
C THR A 218 -20.24 2.33 17.48
N PRO A 219 -21.33 3.12 17.51
CA PRO A 219 -21.98 3.47 18.76
C PRO A 219 -22.58 2.20 19.38
N SER A 220 -21.89 1.62 20.36
CA SER A 220 -22.42 0.50 21.13
C SER A 220 -23.26 1.06 22.29
N LYS A 221 -24.43 0.43 22.54
CA LYS A 221 -25.32 0.79 23.67
C LYS A 221 -24.69 0.55 25.06
N LYS A 222 -23.47 0.03 25.14
CA LYS A 222 -22.73 -0.29 26.39
C LYS A 222 -21.31 0.30 26.44
N GLY A 223 -21.10 1.51 25.93
CA GLY A 223 -19.77 2.14 25.93
C GLY A 223 -19.04 1.87 24.61
N GLY A 224 -18.64 2.94 23.90
CA GLY A 224 -18.08 2.89 22.55
C GLY A 224 -16.85 1.99 22.43
N GLY A 225 -17.06 0.76 21.96
CA GLY A 225 -16.05 -0.23 21.66
C GLY A 225 -16.12 -0.63 20.18
N TYR A 226 -15.05 -1.19 19.68
CA TYR A 226 -15.03 -1.84 18.38
C TYR A 226 -15.52 -3.28 18.55
N ASN A 227 -16.71 -3.61 18.03
CA ASN A 227 -17.17 -4.99 18.03
C ASN A 227 -16.59 -5.71 16.81
N ALA A 228 -15.64 -6.62 17.02
CA ALA A 228 -14.96 -7.35 15.95
C ALA A 228 -15.96 -8.02 14.98
N ASN A 229 -17.12 -8.51 15.48
CA ASN A 229 -18.13 -9.17 14.66
C ASN A 229 -18.92 -8.22 13.75
N GLU A 230 -18.94 -6.92 14.06
CA GLU A 230 -19.63 -5.89 13.28
C GLU A 230 -18.70 -5.15 12.31
N LEU A 231 -17.38 -5.37 12.43
CA LEU A 231 -16.40 -4.76 11.56
C LEU A 231 -16.37 -5.49 10.19
N GLY A 232 -16.81 -4.79 9.18
CA GLY A 232 -16.88 -5.24 7.81
C GLY A 232 -16.77 -4.06 6.86
N LEU A 233 -17.31 -4.19 5.67
CA LEU A 233 -17.30 -3.12 4.66
C LEU A 233 -17.89 -1.79 5.19
N GLY A 234 -18.96 -1.86 5.99
CA GLY A 234 -19.57 -0.70 6.65
C GLY A 234 -18.68 0.01 7.70
N SER A 235 -17.52 -0.54 8.04
CA SER A 235 -16.55 0.08 8.95
C SER A 235 -15.78 1.23 8.30
N PHE A 236 -15.78 1.30 6.97
CA PHE A 236 -15.29 2.45 6.21
C PHE A 236 -16.28 3.62 6.17
N ARG A 237 -17.30 3.65 7.05
CA ARG A 237 -18.46 4.55 7.00
C ARG A 237 -18.16 6.05 6.98
N GLU A 238 -17.05 6.51 7.55
CA GLU A 238 -16.63 7.91 7.41
C GLU A 238 -16.03 8.20 6.04
N SER A 239 -15.81 7.16 5.24
CA SER A 239 -15.26 7.20 3.89
C SER A 239 -15.97 6.19 2.99
N SER A 240 -17.28 6.36 2.79
CA SER A 240 -18.04 5.59 1.79
C SER A 240 -17.32 5.58 0.42
N GLU A 241 -16.61 6.66 0.12
CA GLU A 241 -15.80 6.78 -1.10
C GLU A 241 -14.63 5.79 -1.13
N VAL A 242 -14.01 5.47 0.01
CA VAL A 242 -12.97 4.43 0.09
C VAL A 242 -13.58 3.07 -0.13
N GLU A 243 -14.74 2.81 0.51
CA GLU A 243 -15.49 1.57 0.34
C GLU A 243 -15.85 1.32 -1.13
N TYR A 244 -16.39 2.34 -1.81
CA TYR A 244 -16.79 2.21 -3.21
C TYR A 244 -15.61 2.30 -4.17
N GLY A 245 -14.63 3.13 -3.87
CA GLY A 245 -13.48 3.40 -4.73
C GLY A 245 -12.40 2.32 -4.73
N ALA A 246 -12.20 1.59 -3.63
CA ALA A 246 -11.22 0.50 -3.57
C ALA A 246 -11.62 -0.69 -4.47
N ASP A 247 -10.64 -1.39 -5.02
CA ASP A 247 -10.84 -2.63 -5.76
C ASP A 247 -10.83 -3.83 -4.79
N ASP A 248 -9.88 -3.86 -3.85
CA ASP A 248 -9.86 -4.76 -2.72
C ASP A 248 -9.93 -3.99 -1.40
N ALA A 249 -10.65 -4.52 -0.43
CA ALA A 249 -10.74 -3.94 0.90
C ALA A 249 -10.52 -5.01 1.97
N PHE A 250 -9.62 -4.70 2.91
CA PHE A 250 -9.28 -5.56 4.03
C PHE A 250 -9.56 -4.86 5.35
N VAL A 251 -10.03 -5.62 6.35
CA VAL A 251 -10.27 -5.10 7.70
C VAL A 251 -9.55 -6.00 8.70
N ILE A 252 -8.56 -5.45 9.39
CA ILE A 252 -7.84 -6.17 10.44
C ILE A 252 -8.64 -6.05 11.73
N VAL A 253 -8.99 -7.19 12.32
CA VAL A 253 -9.74 -7.31 13.58
C VAL A 253 -9.01 -8.24 14.53
N GLU A 254 -9.16 -8.01 15.83
CA GLU A 254 -8.61 -8.88 16.86
C GLU A 254 -9.52 -10.08 17.07
N GLU A 255 -8.93 -11.28 17.16
CA GLU A 255 -9.60 -12.52 17.49
C GLU A 255 -9.17 -12.98 18.89
N GLY A 256 -10.09 -12.97 19.84
CA GLY A 256 -9.80 -13.34 21.22
C GLY A 256 -9.11 -12.23 22.03
N HIS A 257 -8.14 -12.62 22.84
CA HIS A 257 -7.33 -11.74 23.68
C HIS A 257 -5.86 -11.94 23.40
N ALA A 258 -5.05 -10.92 23.70
CA ALA A 258 -3.60 -11.05 23.65
C ALA A 258 -3.13 -12.20 24.53
N ASP A 259 -2.14 -12.95 24.06
CA ASP A 259 -1.47 -13.99 24.87
C ASP A 259 -0.83 -13.33 26.10
N PRO A 260 -1.22 -13.73 27.33
CA PRO A 260 -0.72 -13.11 28.55
C PRO A 260 0.79 -13.34 28.78
N MET A 261 1.39 -14.34 28.14
CA MET A 261 2.81 -14.67 28.31
C MET A 261 3.69 -13.90 27.33
N THR A 262 3.27 -13.80 26.08
CA THR A 262 4.06 -13.20 25.00
C THR A 262 3.60 -11.79 24.64
N GLY A 263 2.37 -11.44 24.96
CA GLY A 263 1.73 -10.19 24.49
C GLY A 263 1.35 -10.20 23.02
N CYS A 264 1.58 -11.32 22.31
CA CYS A 264 1.17 -11.50 20.93
C CYS A 264 -0.35 -11.51 20.79
N ARG A 265 -0.84 -11.02 19.68
CA ARG A 265 -2.29 -10.96 19.40
C ARG A 265 -2.61 -11.76 18.16
N THR A 266 -3.65 -12.60 18.26
CA THR A 266 -4.24 -13.22 17.07
C THR A 266 -5.16 -12.23 16.40
N LEU A 267 -4.93 -11.99 15.14
CA LEU A 267 -5.69 -11.07 14.30
C LEU A 267 -6.25 -11.81 13.09
N VAL A 268 -7.37 -11.34 12.59
CA VAL A 268 -7.94 -11.79 11.31
C VAL A 268 -7.97 -10.61 10.36
N MET A 269 -7.33 -10.76 9.23
CA MET A 269 -7.46 -9.85 8.10
C MET A 269 -8.65 -10.31 7.26
N ARG A 270 -9.81 -9.73 7.50
CA ARG A 270 -11.03 -10.00 6.74
C ARG A 270 -10.96 -9.35 5.37
N HIS A 271 -11.53 -10.03 4.37
CA HIS A 271 -11.56 -9.56 2.99
C HIS A 271 -13.01 -9.30 2.53
N PRO A 272 -13.70 -8.24 3.02
CA PRO A 272 -15.11 -8.00 2.74
C PRO A 272 -15.41 -7.60 1.30
N LYS A 273 -14.43 -7.08 0.56
CA LYS A 273 -14.60 -6.64 -0.82
C LYS A 273 -13.43 -7.05 -1.70
N SER A 274 -13.75 -7.62 -2.86
CA SER A 274 -12.85 -7.78 -4.00
C SER A 274 -13.62 -7.62 -5.29
N ARG A 275 -13.04 -6.90 -6.26
CA ARG A 275 -13.58 -6.80 -7.63
C ARG A 275 -13.06 -7.92 -8.52
N ASN A 276 -11.80 -8.29 -8.36
CA ASN A 276 -11.08 -9.13 -9.32
C ASN A 276 -10.67 -10.48 -8.74
N ASN A 277 -10.67 -10.63 -7.40
CA ASN A 277 -10.08 -11.79 -6.73
C ASN A 277 -11.12 -12.54 -5.88
N ARG A 278 -10.79 -13.78 -5.51
CA ARG A 278 -11.56 -14.52 -4.51
C ARG A 278 -11.33 -13.88 -3.15
N ARG A 279 -12.41 -13.58 -2.43
CA ARG A 279 -12.34 -13.12 -1.05
C ARG A 279 -11.90 -14.27 -0.15
N GLN A 280 -10.88 -14.01 0.66
CA GLN A 280 -10.35 -14.97 1.61
C GLN A 280 -9.87 -14.20 2.85
N ASP A 281 -10.37 -14.60 4.01
CA ASP A 281 -9.88 -14.11 5.29
C ASP A 281 -8.56 -14.78 5.62
N VAL A 282 -7.68 -14.08 6.34
CA VAL A 282 -6.35 -14.57 6.70
C VAL A 282 -6.16 -14.43 8.20
N ARG A 283 -5.84 -15.52 8.88
CA ARG A 283 -5.45 -15.49 10.30
C ARG A 283 -3.97 -15.21 10.42
N MET A 284 -3.62 -14.31 11.32
CA MET A 284 -2.25 -13.88 11.53
C MET A 284 -1.99 -13.56 13.00
N GLU A 285 -0.74 -13.67 13.41
CA GLU A 285 -0.24 -13.23 14.70
C GLU A 285 0.45 -11.89 14.55
N PHE A 286 0.24 -10.98 15.48
CA PHE A 286 0.95 -9.72 15.59
C PHE A 286 1.73 -9.65 16.90
N ASP A 287 3.05 -9.63 16.79
CA ASP A 287 3.96 -9.32 17.89
C ASP A 287 4.23 -7.81 17.90
N GLY A 288 3.55 -7.11 18.79
CA GLY A 288 3.67 -5.66 18.93
C GLY A 288 5.03 -5.22 19.47
N SER A 289 5.76 -6.08 20.19
CA SER A 289 7.06 -5.76 20.78
C SER A 289 8.14 -5.56 19.72
N ILE A 290 8.07 -6.31 18.64
CA ILE A 290 8.97 -6.25 17.50
C ILE A 290 8.28 -5.84 16.19
N GLN A 291 7.03 -5.40 16.25
CA GLN A 291 6.24 -4.88 15.12
C GLN A 291 6.12 -5.87 13.95
N ARG A 292 5.96 -7.18 14.24
CA ARG A 292 5.97 -8.26 13.26
C ARG A 292 4.65 -8.98 13.14
N PHE A 293 4.18 -9.14 11.90
CA PHE A 293 3.09 -10.05 11.55
C PHE A 293 3.64 -11.38 11.05
N ARG A 294 2.94 -12.45 11.40
CA ARG A 294 3.16 -13.80 10.88
C ARG A 294 1.85 -14.41 10.43
N LEU A 295 1.89 -15.18 9.35
CA LEU A 295 0.76 -15.99 8.94
C LEU A 295 0.58 -17.14 9.96
N LEU A 296 -0.66 -17.37 10.36
CA LEU A 296 -1.03 -18.56 11.12
C LEU A 296 -1.56 -19.60 10.13
N ALA A 297 -1.06 -20.84 10.22
CA ALA A 297 -1.64 -21.95 9.49
C ALA A 297 -3.11 -22.11 9.89
N ASP A 298 -3.97 -22.41 8.92
CA ASP A 298 -5.33 -22.83 9.21
C ASP A 298 -5.23 -24.08 10.10
N GLN A 299 -5.86 -24.04 11.25
CA GLN A 299 -6.08 -25.26 12.04
C GLN A 299 -7.13 -26.05 11.26
N ASP A 300 -6.68 -26.88 10.31
CA ASP A 300 -7.51 -27.97 9.87
C ASP A 300 -7.85 -28.80 11.11
N ASP A 301 -9.14 -29.11 11.29
CA ASP A 301 -9.67 -29.94 12.36
C ASP A 301 -9.08 -31.37 12.27
N ASP A 302 -7.81 -31.52 12.50
CA ASP A 302 -7.17 -32.80 12.76
C ASP A 302 -7.20 -33.10 14.27
N GLU A 303 -8.36 -33.54 14.75
CA GLU A 303 -8.43 -34.46 15.89
C GLU A 303 -7.73 -35.77 15.49
N ASN A 304 -6.42 -35.75 15.39
CA ASN A 304 -5.64 -36.99 15.55
C ASN A 304 -4.21 -36.64 16.00
N GLY A 305 -3.93 -37.04 17.26
CA GLY A 305 -2.71 -36.77 17.92
C GLY A 305 -1.48 -37.36 17.22
N GLY A 306 -0.43 -36.60 17.25
CA GLY A 306 0.92 -36.99 16.91
C GLY A 306 1.84 -35.84 17.31
N ASP A 307 2.41 -35.97 18.53
CA ASP A 307 3.49 -35.12 19.01
C ASP A 307 4.67 -35.18 18.03
N ASP A 308 4.88 -34.14 17.25
CA ASP A 308 6.17 -33.89 16.62
C ASP A 308 6.47 -32.37 16.66
N GLU A 309 7.00 -31.97 17.83
CA GLU A 309 7.55 -30.65 18.05
C GLU A 309 8.87 -30.49 17.27
N THR A 310 8.80 -30.08 16.01
CA THR A 310 9.95 -29.45 15.39
C THR A 310 9.74 -27.93 15.40
N PRO A 311 10.60 -27.16 16.06
CA PRO A 311 10.48 -25.69 16.02
C PRO A 311 10.78 -25.24 14.60
N PHE A 312 9.77 -24.60 13.97
CA PHE A 312 9.89 -23.97 12.66
C PHE A 312 10.86 -22.79 12.77
N THR A 313 12.10 -23.03 12.46
CA THR A 313 13.09 -21.97 12.25
C THR A 313 12.77 -21.32 10.92
N ALA A 314 12.34 -20.07 10.96
CA ALA A 314 12.23 -19.23 9.78
C ALA A 314 13.60 -19.20 9.08
N GLU A 315 13.75 -19.92 7.98
CA GLU A 315 14.91 -19.81 7.11
C GLU A 315 15.02 -18.36 6.65
N VAL A 316 16.07 -17.72 7.08
CA VAL A 316 16.56 -16.48 6.49
C VAL A 316 16.98 -16.86 5.08
N VAL A 317 16.12 -16.54 4.09
CA VAL A 317 16.48 -16.73 2.68
C VAL A 317 17.71 -15.89 2.40
N CYS A 318 18.87 -16.54 2.31
CA CYS A 318 20.10 -15.89 1.89
C CYS A 318 19.98 -15.39 0.44
N PRO A 319 20.56 -14.24 0.12
CA PRO A 319 20.51 -13.66 -1.24
C PRO A 319 21.08 -14.54 -2.35
N ALA A 320 21.71 -15.67 -2.03
CA ALA A 320 22.32 -16.58 -2.99
C ALA A 320 21.31 -17.46 -3.75
N ASP A 321 20.09 -17.68 -3.23
CA ASP A 321 19.12 -18.57 -3.85
C ASP A 321 18.20 -17.88 -4.87
N VAL A 322 18.23 -16.55 -4.93
CA VAL A 322 17.42 -15.75 -5.87
C VAL A 322 17.93 -15.80 -7.33
N ARG A 323 19.11 -16.39 -7.58
CA ARG A 323 19.75 -16.36 -8.91
C ARG A 323 19.20 -17.33 -9.96
N ARG A 324 18.17 -18.11 -9.69
CA ARG A 324 17.63 -19.10 -10.65
C ARG A 324 16.23 -18.82 -11.22
N ALA A 325 15.59 -17.70 -10.85
CA ALA A 325 14.30 -17.30 -11.40
C ALA A 325 14.38 -16.11 -12.38
N ASN A 326 15.57 -15.80 -12.91
CA ASN A 326 15.77 -14.69 -13.84
C ASN A 326 15.57 -15.12 -15.29
N ASP A 327 14.34 -15.40 -15.70
CA ASP A 327 13.89 -15.09 -17.05
C ASP A 327 13.15 -13.74 -16.97
N ARG A 328 13.80 -12.70 -17.51
CA ARG A 328 13.32 -11.31 -17.48
C ARG A 328 11.93 -11.23 -18.11
N PRO A 329 10.91 -10.69 -17.43
CA PRO A 329 9.71 -10.26 -18.11
C PRO A 329 10.07 -9.04 -18.97
N VAL A 330 9.76 -9.13 -20.26
CA VAL A 330 9.87 -8.02 -21.19
C VAL A 330 8.96 -6.90 -20.71
N GLY A 331 9.56 -5.80 -20.28
CA GLY A 331 9.07 -4.45 -20.11
C GLY A 331 7.60 -4.23 -19.82
N LEU A 332 7.28 -4.00 -18.55
CA LEU A 332 6.15 -3.13 -18.23
C LEU A 332 6.44 -1.75 -18.85
N PRO A 333 5.47 -1.12 -19.56
CA PRO A 333 5.65 0.25 -20.01
C PRO A 333 5.90 1.13 -18.79
N SER A 334 6.99 1.92 -18.82
CA SER A 334 7.26 2.92 -17.81
C SER A 334 6.00 3.77 -17.57
N PRO A 335 5.59 4.04 -16.34
CA PRO A 335 4.43 4.88 -16.00
C PRO A 335 4.47 6.27 -16.65
N SER A 336 5.66 6.75 -17.05
CA SER A 336 5.88 8.03 -17.71
C SER A 336 5.12 8.24 -19.02
N ARG A 337 4.56 7.18 -19.64
CA ARG A 337 3.77 7.30 -20.89
C ARG A 337 2.27 7.45 -20.68
N LEU A 338 1.77 7.36 -19.45
CA LEU A 338 0.33 7.26 -19.19
C LEU A 338 -0.27 8.42 -18.37
N LEU A 339 0.54 9.24 -17.73
CA LEU A 339 0.03 10.45 -17.06
C LEU A 339 -0.03 11.57 -18.11
N PRO A 340 -1.20 12.05 -18.52
CA PRO A 340 -1.30 13.16 -19.43
C PRO A 340 -0.75 14.44 -18.77
N ASP A 341 -0.07 15.29 -19.57
CA ASP A 341 0.43 16.64 -19.19
C ASP A 341 -0.69 17.64 -18.87
N THR A 342 -1.79 17.19 -18.29
CA THR A 342 -3.03 17.95 -18.17
C THR A 342 -3.24 18.69 -16.86
N PHE A 343 -2.20 18.87 -16.05
CA PHE A 343 -2.27 19.84 -14.95
C PHE A 343 -1.40 21.04 -15.27
N GLY A 344 -1.98 21.96 -16.08
CA GLY A 344 -1.45 23.30 -16.27
C GLY A 344 -1.73 24.14 -15.02
N LEU A 345 -0.83 24.09 -14.05
CA LEU A 345 -0.62 25.20 -13.14
C LEU A 345 0.71 25.84 -13.58
N SER A 346 0.60 26.93 -14.30
CA SER A 346 1.71 27.82 -14.59
C SER A 346 2.20 28.42 -13.28
N LEU A 347 3.40 28.01 -12.85
CA LEU A 347 4.21 28.79 -11.96
C LEU A 347 4.94 29.81 -12.85
N ASP A 348 4.25 30.90 -13.19
CA ASP A 348 4.89 32.08 -13.76
C ASP A 348 4.60 33.26 -12.86
N ASP A 349 5.69 33.98 -12.58
CA ASP A 349 5.80 35.35 -12.15
C ASP A 349 5.72 35.72 -10.68
N ASP A 350 6.88 35.61 -10.05
CA ASP A 350 7.35 36.66 -9.14
C ASP A 350 8.81 37.03 -9.47
N GLN A 351 8.98 37.81 -10.55
CA GLN A 351 10.07 38.73 -10.75
C GLN A 351 9.46 40.04 -11.12
N ASP A 352 9.41 40.93 -10.14
CA ASP A 352 9.67 42.39 -10.26
C ASP A 352 9.03 43.13 -9.08
N LEU A 353 9.83 43.41 -8.06
CA LEU A 353 9.68 44.62 -7.25
C LEU A 353 11.08 45.12 -6.89
N SER A 354 11.55 46.02 -7.72
CA SER A 354 12.55 47.04 -7.37
C SER A 354 11.97 48.10 -6.42
#